data_b1844f84446c879144ea1ecea1489925
#
_entry.id   b1844f84446c879144ea1ecea1489925
#
_cell.length_a   1.000
_cell.length_b   1.000
_cell.length_c   1.000
_cell.angle_alpha   90.00
_cell.angle_beta   90.00
_cell.angle_gamma   90.00
#
_symmetry.space_group_name_H-M   'P 1'
#
loop_
_entity.id
_entity.type
_entity.pdbx_description
1 polymer ?
#
loop_
_entity_poly.entity_id
_entity_poly.type
_entity_poly.pdbx_seq_one_letter_code
_entity_poly.pdbx_strand_id
1 'polypeptide(L)'
;MCIRDRLVGAVFTGVIQSSAASVGVLQALAMTGAISYSMAIPIIMGQNIGTCVTALLSSIGVNKNAKRVSIIHISFNLFGTAIGLVVYCIARYAVNMSLFNDSISPVMIAVFHSIFNIATTIILLPFSNTLVKIAKKLVTTDNADGQVVLDERLLLSPGLAVKECLEKTNEMAELARDSFKNALDLFDNYSDSKFDDIEVMEERLDYLEDQLDTFLIHLSGKDVSEDGNNEISKMLHAINDFERIGDHAINMAKLAKQIDDNKLEFSKNARKELTVLNNALREILTLTVEAFGKNDLTEAVKVEPLEQVIDDLTKEIRNHHIERLQKGKCDSRLGVFLTDYITNCERASDHCSNIAVCLIQTHNSSFETHDYLNELKAGQEPAFVGQFTMYQDKYHLDEDYKKAKSKKSSK
;
A
#
# COMPACT_ATOMS: atom_id res chain seq x y z
N MET A 1 8.18 8.41 43.76
CA MET A 1 6.73 8.22 43.61
C MET A 1 6.28 8.52 42.17
N CYS A 2 6.39 9.72 41.64
CA CYS A 2 5.87 10.06 40.29
C CYS A 2 6.43 9.24 39.10
N ILE A 3 7.67 8.71 39.15
CA ILE A 3 8.23 7.88 38.05
C ILE A 3 7.59 6.50 38.03
N ARG A 4 7.44 5.87 39.21
CA ARG A 4 6.83 4.56 39.36
C ARG A 4 5.36 4.57 38.89
N ASP A 5 4.60 5.58 39.29
CA ASP A 5 3.17 5.68 38.99
C ASP A 5 2.95 5.88 37.47
N ARG A 6 3.82 6.63 36.76
CA ARG A 6 3.82 6.74 35.30
C ARG A 6 4.17 5.45 34.60
N LEU A 7 5.18 4.73 35.09
CA LEU A 7 5.54 3.40 34.55
C LEU A 7 4.36 2.45 34.67
N VAL A 8 3.64 2.45 35.78
CA VAL A 8 2.42 1.64 35.97
C VAL A 8 1.38 2.03 34.90
N GLY A 9 1.09 3.31 34.70
CA GLY A 9 0.14 3.75 33.66
C GLY A 9 0.57 3.36 32.26
N ALA A 10 1.85 3.54 31.92
CA ALA A 10 2.39 3.22 30.60
C ALA A 10 2.38 1.70 30.32
N VAL A 11 2.87 0.89 31.25
CA VAL A 11 2.89 -0.58 31.11
C VAL A 11 1.47 -1.12 31.03
N PHE A 12 0.57 -0.66 31.90
CA PHE A 12 -0.80 -1.12 31.95
C PHE A 12 -1.54 -0.82 30.63
N THR A 13 -1.43 0.39 30.10
CA THR A 13 -2.04 0.76 28.83
C THR A 13 -1.37 0.06 27.65
N GLY A 14 -0.06 -0.11 27.66
CA GLY A 14 0.68 -0.84 26.64
C GLY A 14 0.27 -2.31 26.54
N VAL A 15 -0.03 -2.96 27.68
CA VAL A 15 -0.50 -4.36 27.71
C VAL A 15 -1.95 -4.47 27.26
N ILE A 16 -2.82 -3.58 27.74
CA ILE A 16 -4.24 -3.59 27.37
C ILE A 16 -4.47 -3.10 25.93
N GLN A 17 -3.56 -2.29 25.40
CA GLN A 17 -3.65 -1.69 24.05
C GLN A 17 -4.91 -0.83 23.83
N SER A 18 -5.54 -0.38 24.92
CA SER A 18 -6.73 0.48 24.91
C SER A 18 -6.62 1.54 25.98
N SER A 19 -6.46 2.78 25.58
CA SER A 19 -6.44 3.92 26.50
C SER A 19 -7.78 4.11 27.22
N ALA A 20 -8.90 3.92 26.52
CA ALA A 20 -10.23 4.05 27.10
C ALA A 20 -10.47 3.01 28.20
N ALA A 21 -10.07 1.75 27.96
CA ALA A 21 -10.15 0.69 28.98
C ALA A 21 -9.25 1.00 30.19
N SER A 22 -8.03 1.48 29.94
CA SER A 22 -7.07 1.83 30.99
C SER A 22 -7.58 2.99 31.87
N VAL A 23 -8.17 4.04 31.24
CA VAL A 23 -8.83 5.15 31.97
C VAL A 23 -10.03 4.63 32.76
N GLY A 24 -10.86 3.76 32.19
CA GLY A 24 -12.00 3.16 32.86
C GLY A 24 -11.62 2.38 34.13
N VAL A 25 -10.53 1.62 34.09
CA VAL A 25 -9.99 0.92 35.28
C VAL A 25 -9.50 1.92 36.32
N LEU A 26 -8.82 3.00 35.95
CA LEU A 26 -8.39 4.03 36.88
C LEU A 26 -9.60 4.74 37.51
N GLN A 27 -10.66 4.98 36.74
CA GLN A 27 -11.93 5.54 37.25
C GLN A 27 -12.60 4.60 38.25
N ALA A 28 -12.63 3.31 37.96
CA ALA A 28 -13.20 2.32 38.88
C ALA A 28 -12.42 2.25 40.21
N LEU A 29 -11.08 2.33 40.15
CA LEU A 29 -10.25 2.42 41.35
C LEU A 29 -10.49 3.72 42.12
N ALA A 30 -10.70 4.83 41.45
CA ALA A 30 -11.02 6.11 42.10
C ALA A 30 -12.35 6.09 42.87
N MET A 31 -13.31 5.27 42.45
CA MET A 31 -14.58 5.08 43.18
C MET A 31 -14.38 4.48 44.58
N THR A 32 -13.30 3.78 44.83
CA THR A 32 -12.96 3.24 46.16
C THR A 32 -12.41 4.29 47.13
N GLY A 33 -12.14 5.51 46.66
CA GLY A 33 -11.51 6.58 47.44
C GLY A 33 -10.01 6.38 47.69
N ALA A 34 -9.40 5.33 47.16
CA ALA A 34 -7.98 5.00 47.39
C ALA A 34 -7.01 5.81 46.51
N ILE A 35 -7.49 6.50 45.47
CA ILE A 35 -6.66 7.21 44.50
C ILE A 35 -6.75 8.72 44.76
N SER A 36 -5.59 9.35 45.02
CA SER A 36 -5.48 10.80 45.14
C SER A 36 -5.08 11.46 43.83
N TYR A 37 -5.30 12.77 43.70
CA TYR A 37 -4.82 13.55 42.55
C TYR A 37 -3.32 13.35 42.31
N SER A 38 -2.53 13.24 43.35
CA SER A 38 -1.08 13.02 43.25
C SER A 38 -0.69 11.69 42.64
N MET A 39 -1.56 10.70 42.67
CA MET A 39 -1.35 9.39 42.03
C MET A 39 -1.96 9.36 40.63
N ALA A 40 -3.19 9.86 40.49
CA ALA A 40 -3.93 9.78 39.24
C ALA A 40 -3.27 10.55 38.09
N ILE A 41 -2.82 11.78 38.34
CA ILE A 41 -2.27 12.65 37.28
C ILE A 41 -1.02 12.01 36.62
N PRO A 42 0.01 11.53 37.38
CA PRO A 42 1.13 10.81 36.76
C PRO A 42 0.73 9.53 36.03
N ILE A 43 -0.29 8.80 36.52
CA ILE A 43 -0.80 7.58 35.86
C ILE A 43 -1.43 7.96 34.51
N ILE A 44 -2.29 9.00 34.44
CA ILE A 44 -2.91 9.50 33.21
C ILE A 44 -1.82 9.87 32.16
N MET A 45 -0.77 10.59 32.58
CA MET A 45 0.33 10.91 31.70
C MET A 45 1.07 9.66 31.21
N GLY A 46 1.22 8.64 32.05
CA GLY A 46 1.78 7.36 31.69
C GLY A 46 0.90 6.60 30.68
N GLN A 47 -0.41 6.63 30.85
CA GLN A 47 -1.36 6.00 29.93
C GLN A 47 -1.20 6.54 28.50
N ASN A 48 -0.96 7.85 28.33
CA ASN A 48 -0.71 8.44 27.02
C ASN A 48 0.60 7.94 26.38
N ILE A 49 1.65 7.67 27.16
CA ILE A 49 2.85 7.00 26.64
C ILE A 49 2.51 5.53 26.25
N GLY A 50 1.69 4.85 27.05
CA GLY A 50 1.31 3.46 26.78
C GLY A 50 0.56 3.28 25.45
N THR A 51 -0.19 4.29 24.99
CA THR A 51 -0.83 4.26 23.66
C THR A 51 0.17 4.23 22.50
N CYS A 52 1.41 4.66 22.71
CA CYS A 52 2.44 4.63 21.68
C CYS A 52 2.87 3.19 21.33
N VAL A 53 2.64 2.23 22.23
CA VAL A 53 2.94 0.81 21.96
C VAL A 53 2.09 0.29 20.80
N THR A 54 0.82 0.68 20.71
CA THR A 54 -0.05 0.29 19.59
C THR A 54 0.45 0.87 18.27
N ALA A 55 0.83 2.16 18.26
CA ALA A 55 1.40 2.80 17.08
C ALA A 55 2.74 2.15 16.66
N LEU A 56 3.57 1.75 17.64
CA LEU A 56 4.81 1.06 17.37
C LEU A 56 4.57 -0.32 16.75
N LEU A 57 3.66 -1.11 17.31
CA LEU A 57 3.30 -2.43 16.78
C LEU A 57 2.70 -2.33 15.38
N SER A 58 1.82 -1.33 15.13
CA SER A 58 1.24 -1.09 13.82
C SER A 58 2.26 -0.60 12.79
N SER A 59 3.44 -0.17 13.22
CA SER A 59 4.51 0.29 12.32
C SER A 59 5.43 -0.83 11.83
N ILE A 60 5.25 -2.06 12.32
CA ILE A 60 6.02 -3.22 11.90
C ILE A 60 5.48 -3.70 10.55
N GLY A 61 6.35 -3.74 9.54
CA GLY A 61 5.99 -4.24 8.21
C GLY A 61 5.23 -3.25 7.32
N VAL A 62 5.05 -1.98 7.73
CA VAL A 62 4.42 -0.95 6.90
C VAL A 62 5.48 -0.04 6.24
N ASN A 63 5.04 0.71 5.23
CA ASN A 63 5.88 1.65 4.49
C ASN A 63 6.50 2.74 5.38
N LYS A 64 7.53 3.43 4.87
CA LYS A 64 8.31 4.44 5.61
C LYS A 64 7.46 5.63 6.06
N ASN A 65 6.45 6.02 5.28
CA ASN A 65 5.58 7.14 5.64
C ASN A 65 4.68 6.77 6.83
N ALA A 66 4.14 5.57 6.88
CA ALA A 66 3.40 5.06 8.03
C ALA A 66 4.29 4.95 9.29
N LYS A 67 5.55 4.50 9.15
CA LYS A 67 6.55 4.53 10.23
C LYS A 67 6.81 5.95 10.74
N ARG A 68 6.91 6.94 9.84
CA ARG A 68 7.07 8.36 10.21
C ARG A 68 5.88 8.89 10.99
N VAL A 69 4.64 8.55 10.58
CA VAL A 69 3.42 8.92 11.33
C VAL A 69 3.45 8.33 12.75
N SER A 70 3.85 7.06 12.89
CA SER A 70 4.01 6.41 14.21
C SER A 70 5.05 7.13 15.07
N ILE A 71 6.18 7.53 14.50
CA ILE A 71 7.22 8.31 15.22
C ILE A 71 6.72 9.69 15.62
N ILE A 72 5.96 10.38 14.76
CA ILE A 72 5.33 11.67 15.11
C ILE A 72 4.41 11.48 16.31
N HIS A 73 3.56 10.44 16.30
CA HIS A 73 2.65 10.14 17.41
C HIS A 73 3.41 9.83 18.71
N ILE A 74 4.47 9.01 18.65
CA ILE A 74 5.33 8.70 19.81
C ILE A 74 6.00 9.98 20.34
N SER A 75 6.59 10.78 19.46
CA SER A 75 7.27 12.02 19.81
C SER A 75 6.31 13.02 20.44
N PHE A 76 5.11 13.17 19.88
CA PHE A 76 4.06 14.04 20.43
C PHE A 76 3.71 13.66 21.87
N ASN A 77 3.42 12.39 22.14
CA ASN A 77 3.06 11.93 23.49
C ASN A 77 4.24 12.02 24.46
N LEU A 78 5.46 11.74 24.00
CA LEU A 78 6.66 11.84 24.83
C LEU A 78 6.95 13.29 25.25
N PHE A 79 6.95 14.22 24.30
CA PHE A 79 7.15 15.65 24.59
C PHE A 79 6.01 16.24 25.42
N GLY A 80 4.75 15.89 25.10
CA GLY A 80 3.59 16.31 25.86
C GLY A 80 3.66 15.84 27.31
N THR A 81 4.03 14.59 27.53
CA THR A 81 4.22 14.03 28.88
C THR A 81 5.39 14.70 29.62
N ALA A 82 6.49 15.00 28.92
CA ALA A 82 7.62 15.70 29.54
C ALA A 82 7.22 17.10 30.01
N ILE A 83 6.54 17.87 29.17
CA ILE A 83 6.03 19.21 29.51
C ILE A 83 5.02 19.12 30.66
N GLY A 84 4.04 18.24 30.56
CA GLY A 84 3.02 18.04 31.59
C GLY A 84 3.63 17.66 32.95
N LEU A 85 4.70 16.85 32.94
CA LEU A 85 5.43 16.49 34.16
C LEU A 85 6.10 17.68 34.82
N VAL A 86 6.74 18.55 34.03
CA VAL A 86 7.36 19.78 34.56
C VAL A 86 6.28 20.65 35.22
N VAL A 87 5.14 20.84 34.53
CA VAL A 87 4.01 21.63 35.10
C VAL A 87 3.49 21.00 36.38
N TYR A 88 3.29 19.66 36.38
CA TYR A 88 2.85 18.89 37.55
C TYR A 88 3.84 19.06 38.73
N CYS A 89 5.14 18.91 38.48
CA CYS A 89 6.17 19.06 39.52
C CYS A 89 6.18 20.50 40.12
N ILE A 90 6.06 21.50 39.26
CA ILE A 90 5.96 22.89 39.72
C ILE A 90 4.70 23.08 40.60
N ALA A 91 3.54 22.66 40.14
CA ALA A 91 2.29 22.78 40.88
C ALA A 91 2.34 22.05 42.23
N ARG A 92 2.92 20.83 42.25
CA ARG A 92 2.97 20.03 43.48
C ARG A 92 4.01 20.50 44.48
N TYR A 93 5.21 20.86 44.05
CA TYR A 93 6.34 21.08 44.95
C TYR A 93 6.65 22.58 45.14
N ALA A 94 6.45 23.43 44.14
CA ALA A 94 6.72 24.87 44.25
C ALA A 94 5.49 25.65 44.77
N VAL A 95 4.27 25.29 44.28
CA VAL A 95 3.03 25.95 44.69
C VAL A 95 2.39 25.27 45.91
N ASN A 96 2.77 24.00 46.19
CA ASN A 96 2.31 23.20 47.33
C ASN A 96 0.76 23.18 47.49
N MET A 97 0.06 22.90 46.39
CA MET A 97 -1.41 22.85 46.37
C MET A 97 -1.94 21.69 47.21
N SER A 98 -2.79 21.99 48.21
CA SER A 98 -3.41 20.99 49.09
C SER A 98 -4.26 19.96 48.34
N LEU A 99 -4.82 20.36 47.20
CA LEU A 99 -5.63 19.51 46.29
C LEU A 99 -4.96 18.15 45.93
N PHE A 100 -3.65 18.10 45.85
CA PHE A 100 -2.94 16.87 45.50
C PHE A 100 -3.09 15.73 46.51
N ASN A 101 -3.50 16.01 47.73
CA ASN A 101 -3.68 15.03 48.79
C ASN A 101 -5.15 14.51 48.85
N ASP A 102 -6.06 15.18 48.18
CA ASP A 102 -7.48 14.81 48.17
C ASP A 102 -7.73 13.64 47.22
N SER A 103 -8.81 12.86 47.50
CA SER A 103 -9.24 11.78 46.62
C SER A 103 -9.82 12.34 45.32
N ILE A 104 -9.42 11.76 44.18
CA ILE A 104 -9.92 12.16 42.87
C ILE A 104 -11.23 11.45 42.55
N SER A 105 -12.21 12.17 41.97
CA SER A 105 -13.42 11.54 41.46
C SER A 105 -13.23 10.97 40.04
N PRO A 106 -14.01 9.94 39.62
CA PRO A 106 -13.96 9.40 38.27
C PRO A 106 -14.13 10.45 37.17
N VAL A 107 -15.02 11.43 37.39
CA VAL A 107 -15.25 12.54 36.45
C VAL A 107 -13.99 13.39 36.29
N MET A 108 -13.32 13.69 37.38
CA MET A 108 -12.10 14.51 37.35
C MET A 108 -10.95 13.81 36.64
N ILE A 109 -10.87 12.47 36.64
CA ILE A 109 -9.91 11.72 35.83
C ILE A 109 -10.14 11.99 34.33
N ALA A 110 -11.38 11.91 33.87
CA ALA A 110 -11.72 12.21 32.47
C ALA A 110 -11.43 13.68 32.11
N VAL A 111 -11.75 14.59 33.00
CA VAL A 111 -11.48 16.03 32.81
C VAL A 111 -9.99 16.29 32.71
N PHE A 112 -9.16 15.77 33.63
CA PHE A 112 -7.71 15.91 33.55
C PHE A 112 -7.11 15.28 32.30
N HIS A 113 -7.58 14.09 31.91
CA HIS A 113 -7.15 13.44 30.68
C HIS A 113 -7.45 14.30 29.44
N SER A 114 -8.65 14.89 29.36
CA SER A 114 -9.05 15.78 28.27
C SER A 114 -8.26 17.07 28.25
N ILE A 115 -8.14 17.73 29.41
CA ILE A 115 -7.35 18.98 29.53
C ILE A 115 -5.89 18.75 29.14
N PHE A 116 -5.30 17.65 29.60
CA PHE A 116 -3.92 17.30 29.27
C PHE A 116 -3.72 17.15 27.75
N ASN A 117 -4.60 16.42 27.07
CA ASN A 117 -4.49 16.21 25.63
C ASN A 117 -4.73 17.51 24.84
N ILE A 118 -5.73 18.31 25.20
CA ILE A 118 -6.02 19.59 24.56
C ILE A 118 -4.85 20.56 24.76
N ALA A 119 -4.34 20.69 25.99
CA ALA A 119 -3.21 21.56 26.27
C ALA A 119 -1.95 21.14 25.53
N THR A 120 -1.64 19.83 25.51
CA THR A 120 -0.51 19.28 24.75
C THR A 120 -0.64 19.59 23.27
N THR A 121 -1.84 19.42 22.69
CA THR A 121 -2.09 19.74 21.29
C THR A 121 -1.86 21.21 20.99
N ILE A 122 -2.41 22.13 21.79
CA ILE A 122 -2.24 23.57 21.59
C ILE A 122 -0.76 23.97 21.69
N ILE A 123 -0.02 23.39 22.64
CA ILE A 123 1.41 23.71 22.86
C ILE A 123 2.27 23.15 21.72
N LEU A 124 2.01 21.94 21.26
CA LEU A 124 2.85 21.27 20.25
C LEU A 124 2.47 21.56 18.81
N LEU A 125 1.26 22.05 18.54
CA LEU A 125 0.80 22.40 17.18
C LEU A 125 1.76 23.34 16.43
N PRO A 126 2.29 24.43 17.04
CA PRO A 126 3.28 25.28 16.38
C PRO A 126 4.59 24.57 16.04
N PHE A 127 4.88 23.44 16.70
CA PHE A 127 6.10 22.65 16.52
C PHE A 127 5.89 21.42 15.62
N SER A 128 4.75 21.30 14.95
CA SER A 128 4.43 20.18 14.05
C SER A 128 5.54 19.92 13.03
N ASN A 129 6.06 20.95 12.37
CA ASN A 129 7.17 20.82 11.43
C ASN A 129 8.47 20.26 12.07
N THR A 130 8.67 20.51 13.37
CA THR A 130 9.82 19.95 14.10
C THR A 130 9.63 18.46 14.34
N LEU A 131 8.41 18.03 14.70
CA LEU A 131 8.08 16.62 14.87
C LEU A 131 8.25 15.85 13.54
N VAL A 132 7.82 16.44 12.43
CA VAL A 132 8.04 15.88 11.07
C VAL A 132 9.53 15.77 10.77
N LYS A 133 10.35 16.79 11.07
CA LYS A 133 11.82 16.72 10.88
C LYS A 133 12.45 15.61 11.72
N ILE A 134 12.01 15.41 12.96
CA ILE A 134 12.47 14.33 13.83
C ILE A 134 12.12 12.98 13.21
N ALA A 135 10.88 12.81 12.75
CA ALA A 135 10.43 11.57 12.13
C ALA A 135 11.23 11.26 10.85
N LYS A 136 11.43 12.25 9.98
CA LYS A 136 12.27 12.11 8.76
C LYS A 136 13.74 11.78 9.08
N LYS A 137 14.27 12.26 10.20
CA LYS A 137 15.65 11.96 10.63
C LYS A 137 15.79 10.56 11.22
N LEU A 138 14.74 10.05 11.87
CA LEU A 138 14.75 8.72 12.50
C LEU A 138 14.36 7.61 11.51
N VAL A 139 13.46 7.92 10.59
CA VAL A 139 13.15 7.05 9.45
C VAL A 139 13.74 7.74 8.21
N THR A 140 15.03 7.55 8.06
CA THR A 140 15.70 7.91 6.81
C THR A 140 15.16 7.02 5.70
N THR A 141 14.80 7.61 4.57
CA THR A 141 14.90 6.92 3.31
C THR A 141 16.38 6.60 3.16
N ASP A 142 16.75 5.35 3.07
CA ASP A 142 18.02 5.02 2.45
C ASP A 142 17.91 5.64 1.06
N ASN A 143 18.67 6.71 0.83
CA ASN A 143 18.86 7.25 -0.49
C ASN A 143 19.60 6.16 -1.28
N ALA A 144 18.87 5.27 -1.92
CA ALA A 144 19.32 4.74 -3.16
C ALA A 144 19.37 5.95 -4.09
N ASP A 145 20.57 6.53 -4.18
CA ASP A 145 20.92 7.75 -4.89
C ASP A 145 20.17 9.03 -4.45
N GLY A 146 20.92 9.94 -3.84
CA GLY A 146 20.51 11.32 -3.54
C GLY A 146 20.29 12.18 -4.80
N GLN A 147 19.65 11.64 -5.82
CA GLN A 147 19.21 12.38 -7.00
C GLN A 147 17.79 12.88 -6.74
N VAL A 148 17.69 14.23 -6.69
CA VAL A 148 16.41 14.91 -6.89
C VAL A 148 15.87 14.43 -8.23
N VAL A 149 14.80 13.64 -8.20
CA VAL A 149 14.24 13.02 -9.42
C VAL A 149 13.75 14.10 -10.38
N LEU A 150 13.13 15.18 -9.84
CA LEU A 150 12.63 16.32 -10.62
C LEU A 150 13.02 17.62 -9.93
N ASP A 151 13.73 18.48 -10.65
CA ASP A 151 14.14 19.79 -10.17
C ASP A 151 13.01 20.81 -10.36
N GLU A 152 12.57 21.50 -9.30
CA GLU A 152 11.54 22.55 -9.39
C GLU A 152 11.86 23.65 -10.41
N ARG A 153 13.15 23.85 -10.74
CA ARG A 153 13.57 24.80 -11.78
C ARG A 153 13.05 24.43 -13.16
N LEU A 154 12.72 23.15 -13.41
CA LEU A 154 12.11 22.70 -14.66
C LEU A 154 10.71 23.31 -14.87
N LEU A 155 10.00 23.71 -13.79
CA LEU A 155 8.71 24.40 -13.89
C LEU A 155 8.82 25.77 -14.60
N LEU A 156 10.04 26.32 -14.76
CA LEU A 156 10.27 27.51 -15.57
C LEU A 156 10.27 27.23 -17.08
N SER A 157 10.33 25.94 -17.47
CA SER A 157 10.31 25.49 -18.87
C SER A 157 9.34 24.30 -19.01
N PRO A 158 8.02 24.56 -19.06
CA PRO A 158 7.01 23.52 -18.94
C PRO A 158 7.15 22.37 -19.95
N GLY A 159 7.50 22.67 -21.21
CA GLY A 159 7.68 21.64 -22.23
C GLY A 159 8.84 20.68 -21.93
N LEU A 160 9.94 21.18 -21.33
CA LEU A 160 11.04 20.33 -20.86
C LEU A 160 10.64 19.50 -19.63
N ALA A 161 9.88 20.13 -18.74
CA ALA A 161 9.35 19.45 -17.55
C ALA A 161 8.45 18.27 -17.91
N VAL A 162 7.53 18.41 -18.86
CA VAL A 162 6.68 17.31 -19.36
C VAL A 162 7.52 16.15 -19.87
N LYS A 163 8.57 16.45 -20.65
CA LYS A 163 9.45 15.41 -21.19
C LYS A 163 10.19 14.65 -20.08
N GLU A 164 10.73 15.37 -19.10
CA GLU A 164 11.43 14.75 -17.96
C GLU A 164 10.49 13.89 -17.12
N CYS A 165 9.27 14.35 -16.87
CA CYS A 165 8.24 13.55 -16.21
C CYS A 165 7.92 12.28 -16.99
N LEU A 166 7.80 12.35 -18.31
CA LEU A 166 7.56 11.18 -19.15
C LEU A 166 8.70 10.17 -19.09
N GLU A 167 9.97 10.63 -19.10
CA GLU A 167 11.12 9.75 -18.92
C GLU A 167 11.09 9.04 -17.57
N LYS A 168 10.72 9.74 -16.49
CA LYS A 168 10.58 9.15 -15.16
C LYS A 168 9.39 8.23 -15.03
N THR A 169 8.27 8.52 -15.68
CA THR A 169 7.11 7.61 -15.73
C THR A 169 7.45 6.33 -16.50
N ASN A 170 8.25 6.41 -17.56
CA ASN A 170 8.74 5.23 -18.27
C ASN A 170 9.71 4.39 -17.39
N GLU A 171 10.62 5.03 -16.61
CA GLU A 171 11.45 4.34 -15.61
C GLU A 171 10.55 3.57 -14.62
N MET A 172 9.48 4.21 -14.12
CA MET A 172 8.52 3.61 -13.21
C MET A 172 7.80 2.40 -13.85
N ALA A 173 7.37 2.53 -15.10
CA ALA A 173 6.72 1.46 -15.86
C ALA A 173 7.63 0.22 -16.00
N GLU A 174 8.90 0.42 -16.33
CA GLU A 174 9.88 -0.66 -16.44
C GLU A 174 10.13 -1.33 -15.09
N LEU A 175 10.28 -0.55 -14.02
CA LEU A 175 10.45 -1.09 -12.67
C LEU A 175 9.25 -1.92 -12.22
N ALA A 176 8.02 -1.47 -12.46
CA ALA A 176 6.81 -2.21 -12.12
C ALA A 176 6.74 -3.54 -12.85
N ARG A 177 6.99 -3.53 -14.19
CA ARG A 177 7.07 -4.75 -15.00
C ARG A 177 8.11 -5.74 -14.46
N ASP A 178 9.33 -5.26 -14.20
CA ASP A 178 10.45 -6.12 -13.84
C ASP A 178 10.28 -6.64 -12.40
N SER A 179 9.75 -5.83 -11.48
CA SER A 179 9.40 -6.23 -10.12
C SER A 179 8.39 -7.38 -10.13
N PHE A 180 7.30 -7.26 -10.92
CA PHE A 180 6.30 -8.30 -11.00
C PHE A 180 6.84 -9.58 -11.66
N LYS A 181 7.64 -9.47 -12.72
CA LYS A 181 8.30 -10.61 -13.36
C LYS A 181 9.23 -11.35 -12.39
N ASN A 182 10.01 -10.61 -11.61
CA ASN A 182 10.87 -11.18 -10.58
C ASN A 182 10.05 -11.88 -9.47
N ALA A 183 8.92 -11.31 -9.08
CA ALA A 183 8.02 -11.93 -8.12
C ALA A 183 7.44 -13.26 -8.62
N LEU A 184 7.09 -13.36 -9.91
CA LEU A 184 6.67 -14.62 -10.52
C LEU A 184 7.78 -15.67 -10.48
N ASP A 185 9.05 -15.26 -10.71
CA ASP A 185 10.21 -16.19 -10.69
C ASP A 185 10.45 -16.80 -9.30
N LEU A 186 10.10 -16.11 -8.21
CA LEU A 186 10.27 -16.61 -6.85
C LEU A 186 9.46 -17.88 -6.55
N PHE A 187 8.36 -18.11 -7.28
CA PHE A 187 7.56 -19.33 -7.11
C PHE A 187 8.17 -20.56 -7.79
N ASP A 188 9.05 -20.34 -8.76
CA ASP A 188 9.82 -21.42 -9.38
C ASP A 188 11.08 -21.76 -8.58
N ASN A 189 11.76 -20.72 -8.06
CA ASN A 189 12.98 -20.86 -7.27
C ASN A 189 13.13 -19.64 -6.33
N TYR A 190 12.73 -19.82 -5.05
CA TYR A 190 12.83 -18.78 -4.04
C TYR A 190 14.29 -18.41 -3.76
N SER A 191 14.55 -17.11 -3.59
CA SER A 191 15.85 -16.53 -3.24
C SER A 191 15.66 -15.26 -2.43
N ASP A 192 16.27 -15.17 -1.25
CA ASP A 192 16.24 -13.97 -0.42
C ASP A 192 16.82 -12.75 -1.16
N SER A 193 17.86 -12.93 -1.97
CA SER A 193 18.43 -11.84 -2.77
C SER A 193 17.42 -11.27 -3.78
N LYS A 194 16.65 -12.12 -4.47
CA LYS A 194 15.60 -11.65 -5.37
C LYS A 194 14.43 -11.00 -4.62
N PHE A 195 14.13 -11.49 -3.42
CA PHE A 195 13.13 -10.87 -2.56
C PHE A 195 13.56 -9.46 -2.17
N ASP A 196 14.80 -9.28 -1.70
CA ASP A 196 15.36 -7.98 -1.32
C ASP A 196 15.39 -7.01 -2.53
N ASP A 197 15.73 -7.52 -3.74
CA ASP A 197 15.69 -6.71 -4.97
C ASP A 197 14.27 -6.19 -5.27
N ILE A 198 13.23 -7.00 -5.04
CA ILE A 198 11.82 -6.58 -5.23
C ILE A 198 11.43 -5.53 -4.20
N GLU A 199 11.86 -5.66 -2.93
CA GLU A 199 11.63 -4.63 -1.90
C GLU A 199 12.27 -3.28 -2.30
N VAL A 200 13.49 -3.30 -2.84
CA VAL A 200 14.17 -2.09 -3.33
C VAL A 200 13.42 -1.48 -4.53
N MET A 201 12.90 -2.31 -5.44
CA MET A 201 12.12 -1.83 -6.58
C MET A 201 10.80 -1.19 -6.13
N GLU A 202 10.10 -1.76 -5.15
CA GLU A 202 8.86 -1.20 -4.59
C GLU A 202 9.13 0.13 -3.88
N GLU A 203 10.18 0.22 -3.04
CA GLU A 203 10.58 1.49 -2.42
C GLU A 203 10.90 2.58 -3.46
N ARG A 204 11.46 2.19 -4.61
CA ARG A 204 11.75 3.11 -5.71
C ARG A 204 10.48 3.54 -6.44
N LEU A 205 9.51 2.63 -6.63
CA LEU A 205 8.21 2.92 -7.23
C LEU A 205 7.42 3.92 -6.39
N ASP A 206 7.30 3.68 -5.08
CA ASP A 206 6.66 4.59 -4.13
C ASP A 206 7.27 5.99 -4.16
N TYR A 207 8.62 6.03 -4.23
CA TYR A 207 9.34 7.31 -4.28
C TYR A 207 9.08 8.06 -5.59
N LEU A 208 9.06 7.36 -6.73
CA LEU A 208 8.78 7.96 -8.04
C LEU A 208 7.34 8.46 -8.12
N GLU A 209 6.39 7.70 -7.59
CA GLU A 209 4.96 8.07 -7.52
C GLU A 209 4.79 9.39 -6.75
N ASP A 210 5.26 9.45 -5.51
CA ASP A 210 5.19 10.66 -4.66
C ASP A 210 5.78 11.91 -5.35
N GLN A 211 6.94 11.74 -6.03
CA GLN A 211 7.63 12.85 -6.70
C GLN A 211 6.90 13.29 -7.97
N LEU A 212 6.49 12.34 -8.80
CA LEU A 212 5.79 12.61 -10.06
C LEU A 212 4.42 13.22 -9.81
N ASP A 213 3.62 12.68 -8.87
CA ASP A 213 2.29 13.20 -8.55
C ASP A 213 2.36 14.67 -8.14
N THR A 214 3.22 14.98 -7.14
CA THR A 214 3.41 16.34 -6.66
C THR A 214 3.88 17.28 -7.78
N PHE A 215 4.84 16.85 -8.59
CA PHE A 215 5.43 17.68 -9.64
C PHE A 215 4.45 17.91 -10.80
N LEU A 216 3.73 16.88 -11.24
CA LEU A 216 2.73 16.96 -12.31
C LEU A 216 1.55 17.87 -11.92
N ILE A 217 1.10 17.83 -10.65
CA ILE A 217 0.09 18.76 -10.13
C ILE A 217 0.59 20.22 -10.22
N HIS A 218 1.84 20.49 -9.83
CA HIS A 218 2.41 21.84 -9.96
C HIS A 218 2.57 22.26 -11.43
N LEU A 219 2.90 21.31 -12.32
CA LEU A 219 3.09 21.55 -13.74
C LEU A 219 1.77 21.82 -14.46
N SER A 220 0.67 21.15 -14.08
CA SER A 220 -0.66 21.35 -14.66
C SER A 220 -1.20 22.78 -14.42
N GLY A 221 -0.70 23.48 -13.41
CA GLY A 221 -1.00 24.89 -13.13
C GLY A 221 -0.18 25.90 -13.94
N LYS A 222 0.68 25.45 -14.86
CA LYS A 222 1.51 26.31 -15.72
C LYS A 222 0.93 26.46 -17.10
N ASP A 223 1.50 27.38 -17.89
CA ASP A 223 1.13 27.58 -19.29
C ASP A 223 1.77 26.49 -20.16
N VAL A 224 1.08 25.35 -20.25
CA VAL A 224 1.47 24.16 -21.01
C VAL A 224 0.63 24.07 -22.28
N SER A 225 1.19 23.57 -23.38
CA SER A 225 0.45 23.32 -24.61
C SER A 225 -0.67 22.28 -24.40
N GLU A 226 -1.65 22.24 -25.29
CA GLU A 226 -2.74 21.25 -25.26
C GLU A 226 -2.19 19.81 -25.26
N ASP A 227 -1.22 19.51 -26.15
CA ASP A 227 -0.55 18.21 -26.19
C ASP A 227 0.18 17.92 -24.87
N GLY A 228 0.83 18.92 -24.26
CA GLY A 228 1.48 18.77 -22.96
C GLY A 228 0.50 18.50 -21.83
N ASN A 229 -0.68 19.11 -21.83
CA ASN A 229 -1.75 18.84 -20.86
C ASN A 229 -2.30 17.41 -21.01
N ASN A 230 -2.43 16.91 -22.23
CA ASN A 230 -2.82 15.53 -22.50
C ASN A 230 -1.78 14.54 -21.95
N GLU A 231 -0.48 14.82 -22.18
CA GLU A 231 0.60 14.01 -21.60
C GLU A 231 0.61 14.03 -20.06
N ILE A 232 0.39 15.20 -19.44
CA ILE A 232 0.27 15.32 -17.98
C ILE A 232 -0.89 14.47 -17.45
N SER A 233 -2.07 14.56 -18.08
CA SER A 233 -3.24 13.78 -17.71
C SER A 233 -2.99 12.28 -17.82
N LYS A 234 -2.38 11.84 -18.93
CA LYS A 234 -1.97 10.45 -19.15
C LYS A 234 -1.04 9.94 -18.03
N MET A 235 -0.02 10.73 -17.69
CA MET A 235 0.93 10.37 -16.64
C MET A 235 0.26 10.28 -15.27
N LEU A 236 -0.56 11.26 -14.89
CA LEU A 236 -1.28 11.28 -13.61
C LEU A 236 -2.19 10.06 -13.40
N HIS A 237 -2.77 9.52 -14.46
CA HIS A 237 -3.54 8.28 -14.37
C HIS A 237 -2.63 7.05 -14.30
N ALA A 238 -1.56 7.00 -15.11
CA ALA A 238 -0.72 5.81 -15.24
C ALA A 238 0.20 5.56 -14.04
N ILE A 239 0.69 6.61 -13.35
CA ILE A 239 1.62 6.46 -12.22
C ILE A 239 1.02 5.64 -11.07
N ASN A 240 -0.25 5.88 -10.74
CA ASN A 240 -0.96 5.10 -9.73
C ASN A 240 -1.08 3.61 -10.12
N ASP A 241 -1.41 3.32 -11.40
CA ASP A 241 -1.53 1.95 -11.86
C ASP A 241 -0.18 1.22 -11.88
N PHE A 242 0.94 1.91 -12.21
CA PHE A 242 2.28 1.33 -12.13
C PHE A 242 2.71 1.06 -10.68
N GLU A 243 2.41 1.97 -9.73
CA GLU A 243 2.64 1.74 -8.30
C GLU A 243 1.87 0.50 -7.83
N ARG A 244 0.58 0.39 -8.19
CA ARG A 244 -0.25 -0.76 -7.83
C ARG A 244 0.29 -2.09 -8.38
N ILE A 245 0.85 -2.10 -9.59
CA ILE A 245 1.53 -3.30 -10.12
C ILE A 245 2.73 -3.65 -9.23
N GLY A 246 3.49 -2.68 -8.76
CA GLY A 246 4.60 -2.86 -7.80
C GLY A 246 4.12 -3.39 -6.44
N ASP A 247 3.04 -2.84 -5.90
CA ASP A 247 2.38 -3.31 -4.67
C ASP A 247 1.97 -4.80 -4.78
N HIS A 248 1.40 -5.18 -5.92
CA HIS A 248 1.05 -6.58 -6.16
C HIS A 248 2.29 -7.47 -6.33
N ALA A 249 3.40 -6.94 -6.86
CA ALA A 249 4.67 -7.66 -6.97
C ALA A 249 5.26 -7.99 -5.60
N ILE A 250 5.34 -7.02 -4.69
CA ILE A 250 5.85 -7.26 -3.33
C ILE A 250 4.91 -8.19 -2.53
N ASN A 251 3.59 -8.11 -2.73
CA ASN A 251 2.64 -9.04 -2.13
C ASN A 251 2.86 -10.47 -2.64
N MET A 252 3.13 -10.66 -3.93
CA MET A 252 3.52 -11.94 -4.52
C MET A 252 4.84 -12.46 -3.96
N ALA A 253 5.85 -11.59 -3.79
CA ALA A 253 7.13 -11.96 -3.19
C ALA A 253 6.96 -12.43 -1.73
N LYS A 254 6.17 -11.70 -0.92
CA LYS A 254 5.82 -12.10 0.46
C LYS A 254 5.10 -13.45 0.50
N LEU A 255 4.22 -13.70 -0.47
CA LEU A 255 3.52 -14.97 -0.60
C LEU A 255 4.48 -16.12 -0.93
N ALA A 256 5.42 -15.90 -1.87
CA ALA A 256 6.44 -16.89 -2.23
C ALA A 256 7.33 -17.24 -1.03
N LYS A 257 7.73 -16.23 -0.23
CA LYS A 257 8.47 -16.43 1.02
C LYS A 257 7.71 -17.31 2.01
N GLN A 258 6.42 -17.03 2.23
CA GLN A 258 5.60 -17.84 3.14
C GLN A 258 5.46 -19.30 2.67
N ILE A 259 5.35 -19.53 1.36
CA ILE A 259 5.28 -20.89 0.78
C ILE A 259 6.60 -21.63 1.03
N ASP A 260 7.75 -20.98 0.80
CA ASP A 260 9.07 -21.55 1.03
C ASP A 260 9.33 -21.83 2.51
N ASP A 261 9.07 -20.88 3.42
CA ASP A 261 9.21 -21.01 4.87
C ASP A 261 8.39 -22.20 5.42
N ASN A 262 7.19 -22.41 4.89
CA ASN A 262 6.30 -23.51 5.27
C ASN A 262 6.57 -24.80 4.50
N LYS A 263 7.55 -24.84 3.59
CA LYS A 263 7.91 -25.97 2.73
C LYS A 263 6.69 -26.55 2.00
N LEU A 264 5.86 -25.68 1.49
CA LEU A 264 4.66 -26.05 0.73
C LEU A 264 5.00 -26.08 -0.76
N GLU A 265 4.37 -27.00 -1.48
CA GLU A 265 4.57 -27.16 -2.93
C GLU A 265 3.24 -27.32 -3.64
N PHE A 266 3.04 -26.56 -4.70
CA PHE A 266 1.91 -26.77 -5.60
C PHE A 266 2.01 -28.13 -6.30
N SER A 267 0.86 -28.78 -6.53
CA SER A 267 0.81 -30.03 -7.28
C SER A 267 1.34 -29.83 -8.71
N LYS A 268 1.80 -30.91 -9.35
CA LYS A 268 2.31 -30.85 -10.74
C LYS A 268 1.31 -30.22 -11.72
N ASN A 269 0.01 -30.49 -11.55
CA ASN A 269 -1.02 -29.92 -12.39
C ASN A 269 -1.22 -28.43 -12.10
N ALA A 270 -1.26 -28.03 -10.83
CA ALA A 270 -1.33 -26.61 -10.46
C ALA A 270 -0.14 -25.82 -11.01
N ARG A 271 1.09 -26.35 -10.90
CA ARG A 271 2.28 -25.69 -11.47
C ARG A 271 2.18 -25.48 -12.99
N LYS A 272 1.64 -26.48 -13.74
CA LYS A 272 1.41 -26.30 -15.19
C LYS A 272 0.40 -25.19 -15.48
N GLU A 273 -0.71 -25.17 -14.75
CA GLU A 273 -1.74 -24.14 -14.88
C GLU A 273 -1.15 -22.76 -14.57
N LEU A 274 -0.41 -22.63 -13.46
CA LEU A 274 0.26 -21.37 -13.07
C LEU A 274 1.33 -20.95 -14.09
N THR A 275 2.03 -21.89 -14.73
CA THR A 275 2.99 -21.56 -15.81
C THR A 275 2.29 -20.91 -17.00
N VAL A 276 1.09 -21.37 -17.38
CA VAL A 276 0.32 -20.75 -18.47
C VAL A 276 -0.10 -19.34 -18.06
N LEU A 277 -0.64 -19.16 -16.86
CA LEU A 277 -1.03 -17.85 -16.32
C LEU A 277 0.17 -16.88 -16.25
N ASN A 278 1.33 -17.34 -15.75
CA ASN A 278 2.54 -16.53 -15.65
C ASN A 278 3.03 -16.06 -17.01
N ASN A 279 2.95 -16.91 -18.04
CA ASN A 279 3.35 -16.51 -19.38
C ASN A 279 2.42 -15.43 -19.95
N ALA A 280 1.12 -15.52 -19.72
CA ALA A 280 0.16 -14.50 -20.11
C ALA A 280 0.41 -13.18 -19.38
N LEU A 281 0.69 -13.24 -18.06
CA LEU A 281 1.05 -12.05 -17.27
C LEU A 281 2.35 -11.39 -17.72
N ARG A 282 3.39 -12.15 -18.04
CA ARG A 282 4.63 -11.61 -18.58
C ARG A 282 4.42 -10.88 -19.91
N GLU A 283 3.51 -11.40 -20.73
CA GLU A 283 3.17 -10.79 -22.02
C GLU A 283 2.38 -9.49 -21.82
N ILE A 284 1.31 -9.50 -21.01
CA ILE A 284 0.50 -8.31 -20.78
C ILE A 284 1.32 -7.16 -20.15
N LEU A 285 2.16 -7.45 -19.16
CA LEU A 285 3.06 -6.46 -18.55
C LEU A 285 4.04 -5.87 -19.57
N THR A 286 4.60 -6.71 -20.44
CA THR A 286 5.53 -6.23 -21.48
C THR A 286 4.81 -5.39 -22.50
N LEU A 287 3.66 -5.85 -22.97
CA LEU A 287 2.81 -5.18 -23.96
C LEU A 287 2.36 -3.80 -23.46
N THR A 288 1.93 -3.71 -22.20
CA THR A 288 1.48 -2.45 -21.58
C THR A 288 2.61 -1.43 -21.47
N VAL A 289 3.78 -1.85 -20.97
CA VAL A 289 4.95 -0.97 -20.82
C VAL A 289 5.45 -0.50 -22.19
N GLU A 290 5.51 -1.36 -23.19
CA GLU A 290 5.92 -1.01 -24.54
C GLU A 290 4.91 -0.06 -25.22
N ALA A 291 3.61 -0.32 -25.08
CA ALA A 291 2.56 0.54 -25.60
C ALA A 291 2.62 1.95 -24.98
N PHE A 292 2.78 2.02 -23.65
CA PHE A 292 2.88 3.29 -22.94
C PHE A 292 4.15 4.08 -23.33
N GLY A 293 5.32 3.42 -23.31
CA GLY A 293 6.59 4.08 -23.58
C GLY A 293 6.75 4.59 -25.02
N LYS A 294 6.14 3.89 -25.99
CA LYS A 294 6.15 4.26 -27.41
C LYS A 294 4.92 5.08 -27.85
N ASN A 295 3.97 5.29 -26.96
CA ASN A 295 2.64 5.87 -27.26
C ASN A 295 1.94 5.12 -28.42
N ASP A 296 2.05 3.77 -28.41
CA ASP A 296 1.59 2.91 -29.51
C ASP A 296 0.19 2.36 -29.23
N LEU A 297 -0.80 2.98 -29.87
CA LEU A 297 -2.20 2.59 -29.77
C LEU A 297 -2.47 1.21 -30.37
N THR A 298 -1.67 0.78 -31.38
CA THR A 298 -1.87 -0.53 -32.02
C THR A 298 -1.48 -1.68 -31.10
N GLU A 299 -0.55 -1.44 -30.18
CA GLU A 299 -0.23 -2.37 -29.10
C GLU A 299 -1.19 -2.22 -27.92
N ALA A 300 -1.61 -1.00 -27.58
CA ALA A 300 -2.53 -0.76 -26.45
C ALA A 300 -3.88 -1.50 -26.61
N VAL A 301 -4.46 -1.54 -27.82
CA VAL A 301 -5.75 -2.22 -28.07
C VAL A 301 -5.67 -3.75 -27.92
N LYS A 302 -4.48 -4.32 -27.83
CA LYS A 302 -4.28 -5.77 -27.60
C LYS A 302 -4.30 -6.15 -26.11
N VAL A 303 -4.16 -5.18 -25.21
CA VAL A 303 -4.05 -5.40 -23.77
C VAL A 303 -5.36 -5.95 -23.20
N GLU A 304 -6.49 -5.30 -23.49
CA GLU A 304 -7.80 -5.71 -22.98
C GLU A 304 -8.21 -7.13 -23.41
N PRO A 305 -8.03 -7.57 -24.68
CA PRO A 305 -8.28 -8.96 -25.06
C PRO A 305 -7.43 -9.97 -24.29
N LEU A 306 -6.17 -9.62 -23.96
CA LEU A 306 -5.29 -10.49 -23.18
C LEU A 306 -5.68 -10.51 -21.70
N GLU A 307 -6.11 -9.37 -21.14
CA GLU A 307 -6.63 -9.27 -19.77
C GLU A 307 -7.84 -10.21 -19.59
N GLN A 308 -8.81 -10.19 -20.53
CA GLN A 308 -9.97 -11.08 -20.47
C GLN A 308 -9.59 -12.57 -20.53
N VAL A 309 -8.54 -12.93 -21.26
CA VAL A 309 -8.02 -14.29 -21.27
C VAL A 309 -7.38 -14.63 -19.90
N ILE A 310 -6.68 -13.71 -19.28
CA ILE A 310 -6.11 -13.89 -17.92
C ILE A 310 -7.23 -14.08 -16.91
N ASP A 311 -8.27 -13.29 -16.98
CA ASP A 311 -9.49 -13.38 -16.16
C ASP A 311 -10.17 -14.77 -16.27
N ASP A 312 -10.29 -15.28 -17.48
CA ASP A 312 -10.84 -16.62 -17.72
C ASP A 312 -9.92 -17.72 -17.18
N LEU A 313 -8.60 -17.60 -17.36
CA LEU A 313 -7.62 -18.52 -16.80
C LEU A 313 -7.67 -18.55 -15.26
N THR A 314 -7.78 -17.40 -14.61
CA THR A 314 -7.85 -17.32 -13.13
C THR A 314 -9.10 -18.03 -12.59
N LYS A 315 -10.26 -17.86 -13.25
CA LYS A 315 -11.51 -18.56 -12.91
C LYS A 315 -11.38 -20.07 -13.09
N GLU A 316 -10.77 -20.51 -14.20
CA GLU A 316 -10.58 -21.92 -14.51
C GLU A 316 -9.62 -22.59 -13.52
N ILE A 317 -8.47 -21.96 -13.20
CA ILE A 317 -7.51 -22.45 -12.21
C ILE A 317 -8.15 -22.57 -10.83
N ARG A 318 -8.96 -21.59 -10.43
CA ARG A 318 -9.71 -21.62 -9.16
C ARG A 318 -10.67 -22.81 -9.10
N ASN A 319 -11.41 -23.07 -10.18
CA ASN A 319 -12.32 -24.22 -10.28
C ASN A 319 -11.58 -25.55 -10.21
N HIS A 320 -10.48 -25.69 -10.93
CA HIS A 320 -9.62 -26.89 -10.88
C HIS A 320 -9.04 -27.13 -9.49
N HIS A 321 -8.69 -26.06 -8.77
CA HIS A 321 -8.21 -26.18 -7.39
C HIS A 321 -9.30 -26.72 -6.46
N ILE A 322 -10.53 -26.20 -6.56
CA ILE A 322 -11.68 -26.70 -5.78
C ILE A 322 -11.92 -28.17 -6.03
N GLU A 323 -11.86 -28.62 -7.30
CA GLU A 323 -11.98 -30.03 -7.63
C GLU A 323 -10.84 -30.89 -7.05
N ARG A 324 -9.60 -30.38 -7.07
CA ARG A 324 -8.45 -31.08 -6.47
C ARG A 324 -8.60 -31.20 -4.94
N LEU A 325 -9.13 -30.17 -4.28
CA LEU A 325 -9.44 -30.18 -2.84
C LEU A 325 -10.50 -31.24 -2.52
N GLN A 326 -11.62 -31.24 -3.25
CA GLN A 326 -12.71 -32.24 -3.07
C GLN A 326 -12.23 -33.68 -3.27
N LYS A 327 -11.27 -33.89 -4.16
CA LYS A 327 -10.69 -35.19 -4.44
C LYS A 327 -9.51 -35.58 -3.51
N GLY A 328 -9.18 -34.73 -2.52
CA GLY A 328 -8.06 -34.95 -1.59
C GLY A 328 -6.68 -34.99 -2.28
N LYS A 329 -6.54 -34.33 -3.44
CA LYS A 329 -5.31 -34.34 -4.26
C LYS A 329 -4.39 -33.15 -4.07
N CYS A 330 -4.69 -32.25 -3.12
CA CYS A 330 -3.84 -31.13 -2.76
C CYS A 330 -3.96 -30.82 -1.27
N ASP A 331 -2.94 -30.13 -0.73
CA ASP A 331 -2.94 -29.65 0.65
C ASP A 331 -3.94 -28.49 0.77
N SER A 332 -4.84 -28.56 1.75
CA SER A 332 -5.85 -27.52 2.00
C SER A 332 -5.25 -26.17 2.39
N ARG A 333 -4.06 -26.16 2.99
CA ARG A 333 -3.33 -24.94 3.33
C ARG A 333 -2.95 -24.12 2.09
N LEU A 334 -2.67 -24.79 0.95
CA LEU A 334 -2.37 -24.14 -0.31
C LEU A 334 -3.57 -23.41 -0.93
N GLY A 335 -4.80 -23.66 -0.45
CA GLY A 335 -5.99 -23.01 -0.98
C GLY A 335 -6.00 -21.50 -0.77
N VAL A 336 -5.56 -21.05 0.40
CA VAL A 336 -5.43 -19.62 0.71
C VAL A 336 -4.33 -19.00 -0.15
N PHE A 337 -3.14 -19.60 -0.17
CA PHE A 337 -2.01 -19.12 -0.96
C PHE A 337 -2.32 -19.05 -2.47
N LEU A 338 -3.03 -20.03 -3.01
CA LEU A 338 -3.43 -19.99 -4.42
C LEU A 338 -4.46 -18.88 -4.68
N THR A 339 -5.38 -18.65 -3.76
CA THR A 339 -6.37 -17.58 -3.90
C THR A 339 -5.68 -16.21 -3.92
N ASP A 340 -4.75 -15.97 -3.00
CA ASP A 340 -3.99 -14.73 -2.94
C ASP A 340 -3.10 -14.56 -4.18
N TYR A 341 -2.46 -15.65 -4.64
CA TYR A 341 -1.69 -15.67 -5.88
C TYR A 341 -2.53 -15.21 -7.08
N ILE A 342 -3.66 -15.87 -7.31
CA ILE A 342 -4.58 -15.57 -8.43
C ILE A 342 -5.10 -14.14 -8.33
N THR A 343 -5.45 -13.67 -7.13
CA THR A 343 -5.96 -12.31 -6.91
C THR A 343 -4.91 -11.24 -7.25
N ASN A 344 -3.65 -11.43 -6.85
CA ASN A 344 -2.59 -10.48 -7.22
C ASN A 344 -2.32 -10.49 -8.74
N CYS A 345 -2.41 -11.66 -9.39
CA CYS A 345 -2.27 -11.78 -10.83
C CYS A 345 -3.41 -11.07 -11.58
N GLU A 346 -4.66 -11.29 -11.16
CA GLU A 346 -5.86 -10.63 -11.69
C GLU A 346 -5.77 -9.11 -11.55
N ARG A 347 -5.41 -8.61 -10.36
CA ARG A 347 -5.27 -7.18 -10.12
C ARG A 347 -4.16 -6.53 -10.95
N ALA A 348 -3.03 -7.19 -11.11
CA ALA A 348 -1.95 -6.67 -11.95
C ALA A 348 -2.37 -6.57 -13.43
N SER A 349 -3.15 -7.53 -13.94
CA SER A 349 -3.71 -7.44 -15.30
C SER A 349 -4.78 -6.35 -15.44
N ASP A 350 -5.63 -6.14 -14.42
CA ASP A 350 -6.59 -5.04 -14.36
C ASP A 350 -5.88 -3.68 -14.50
N HIS A 351 -4.78 -3.47 -13.76
CA HIS A 351 -3.99 -2.24 -13.84
C HIS A 351 -3.33 -2.05 -15.22
N CYS A 352 -2.88 -3.14 -15.86
CA CYS A 352 -2.40 -3.09 -17.24
C CYS A 352 -3.50 -2.61 -18.21
N SER A 353 -4.71 -3.12 -18.06
CA SER A 353 -5.88 -2.69 -18.86
C SER A 353 -6.19 -1.21 -18.62
N ASN A 354 -6.21 -0.74 -17.37
CA ASN A 354 -6.45 0.69 -17.05
C ASN A 354 -5.44 1.60 -17.75
N ILE A 355 -4.15 1.25 -17.74
CA ILE A 355 -3.10 2.01 -18.41
C ILE A 355 -3.34 2.06 -19.93
N ALA A 356 -3.66 0.93 -20.54
CA ALA A 356 -3.92 0.86 -21.98
C ALA A 356 -5.15 1.67 -22.39
N VAL A 357 -6.22 1.60 -21.60
CA VAL A 357 -7.45 2.39 -21.83
C VAL A 357 -7.18 3.88 -21.68
N CYS A 358 -6.44 4.29 -20.64
CA CYS A 358 -6.03 5.68 -20.46
C CYS A 358 -5.25 6.19 -21.67
N LEU A 359 -4.32 5.40 -22.22
CA LEU A 359 -3.55 5.74 -23.41
C LEU A 359 -4.46 5.98 -24.64
N ILE A 360 -5.43 5.08 -24.88
CA ILE A 360 -6.36 5.17 -26.00
C ILE A 360 -7.27 6.40 -25.86
N GLN A 361 -7.78 6.68 -24.69
CA GLN A 361 -8.69 7.80 -24.42
C GLN A 361 -8.02 9.16 -24.53
N THR A 362 -6.82 9.31 -23.99
CA THR A 362 -6.06 10.55 -24.07
C THR A 362 -5.80 10.94 -25.51
N HIS A 363 -5.58 9.96 -26.39
CA HIS A 363 -5.39 10.21 -27.81
C HIS A 363 -6.69 10.62 -28.53
N ASN A 364 -7.82 10.06 -28.15
CA ASN A 364 -9.12 10.29 -28.81
C ASN A 364 -9.89 11.51 -28.24
N SER A 365 -9.33 12.25 -27.29
CA SER A 365 -9.95 13.40 -26.59
C SER A 365 -11.31 13.08 -25.96
N SER A 366 -11.62 11.82 -25.66
CA SER A 366 -12.85 11.35 -25.02
C SER A 366 -12.57 10.86 -23.61
N PHE A 367 -13.15 11.54 -22.60
CA PHE A 367 -12.89 11.25 -21.18
C PHE A 367 -13.85 10.22 -20.54
N GLU A 368 -14.63 9.46 -21.32
CA GLU A 368 -15.59 8.50 -20.78
C GLU A 368 -15.04 7.06 -20.81
N THR A 369 -14.24 6.72 -19.76
CA THR A 369 -13.55 5.43 -19.61
C THR A 369 -14.50 4.23 -19.62
N HIS A 370 -15.66 4.38 -18.98
CA HIS A 370 -16.60 3.27 -18.82
C HIS A 370 -17.36 2.93 -20.11
N ASP A 371 -17.63 3.91 -20.96
CA ASP A 371 -18.38 3.65 -22.19
C ASP A 371 -17.52 2.91 -23.23
N TYR A 372 -16.24 3.29 -23.39
CA TYR A 372 -15.33 2.60 -24.29
C TYR A 372 -15.08 1.14 -23.86
N LEU A 373 -14.84 0.87 -22.57
CA LEU A 373 -14.69 -0.50 -22.06
C LEU A 373 -15.97 -1.32 -22.21
N ASN A 374 -17.14 -0.70 -22.00
CA ASN A 374 -18.43 -1.38 -22.17
C ASN A 374 -18.72 -1.72 -23.64
N GLU A 375 -18.34 -0.85 -24.57
CA GLU A 375 -18.46 -1.11 -26.03
C GLU A 375 -17.51 -2.22 -26.47
N LEU A 376 -16.26 -2.23 -25.99
CA LEU A 376 -15.29 -3.30 -26.22
C LEU A 376 -15.75 -4.64 -25.60
N LYS A 377 -16.21 -4.62 -24.35
CA LYS A 377 -16.71 -5.82 -23.63
C LYS A 377 -18.03 -6.35 -24.22
N ALA A 378 -18.81 -5.49 -24.87
CA ALA A 378 -20.01 -5.92 -25.60
C ALA A 378 -19.70 -6.81 -26.84
N GLY A 379 -18.41 -7.01 -27.16
CA GLY A 379 -17.95 -8.03 -28.11
C GLY A 379 -18.34 -7.77 -29.56
N GLN A 380 -18.55 -6.51 -29.97
CA GLN A 380 -19.02 -6.18 -31.31
C GLN A 380 -17.91 -5.78 -32.30
N GLU A 381 -16.68 -5.49 -31.81
CA GLU A 381 -15.57 -5.17 -32.70
C GLU A 381 -14.86 -6.43 -33.23
N PRO A 382 -14.82 -6.63 -34.57
CA PRO A 382 -14.17 -7.81 -35.15
C PRO A 382 -12.67 -7.92 -34.80
N ALA A 383 -11.99 -6.79 -34.60
CA ALA A 383 -10.57 -6.74 -34.22
C ALA A 383 -10.35 -7.30 -32.81
N PHE A 384 -11.20 -6.89 -31.85
CA PHE A 384 -11.15 -7.41 -30.48
C PHE A 384 -11.37 -8.94 -30.43
N VAL A 385 -12.44 -9.42 -31.09
CA VAL A 385 -12.77 -10.85 -31.15
C VAL A 385 -11.62 -11.66 -31.76
N GLY A 386 -10.97 -11.12 -32.80
CA GLY A 386 -9.80 -11.76 -33.41
C GLY A 386 -8.62 -11.86 -32.46
N GLN A 387 -8.28 -10.81 -31.74
CA GLN A 387 -7.20 -10.81 -30.76
C GLN A 387 -7.51 -11.71 -29.55
N PHE A 388 -8.73 -11.63 -29.02
CA PHE A 388 -9.17 -12.49 -27.92
C PHE A 388 -9.07 -13.98 -28.29
N THR A 389 -9.53 -14.36 -29.49
CA THR A 389 -9.45 -15.75 -29.96
C THR A 389 -8.00 -16.20 -30.10
N MET A 390 -7.12 -15.32 -30.61
CA MET A 390 -5.70 -15.60 -30.75
C MET A 390 -5.06 -15.87 -29.39
N TYR A 391 -5.33 -15.01 -28.38
CA TYR A 391 -4.80 -15.20 -27.04
C TYR A 391 -5.42 -16.40 -26.32
N GLN A 392 -6.72 -16.67 -26.54
CA GLN A 392 -7.37 -17.87 -26.01
C GLN A 392 -6.78 -19.16 -26.61
N ASP A 393 -6.42 -19.16 -27.90
CA ASP A 393 -5.72 -20.28 -28.53
C ASP A 393 -4.27 -20.42 -28.02
N LYS A 394 -3.60 -19.32 -27.66
CA LYS A 394 -2.23 -19.31 -27.15
C LYS A 394 -2.13 -19.71 -25.67
N TYR A 395 -3.07 -19.21 -24.86
CA TYR A 395 -3.09 -19.39 -23.41
C TYR A 395 -4.36 -20.15 -23.00
N HIS A 396 -4.26 -21.48 -22.92
CA HIS A 396 -5.36 -22.36 -22.52
C HIS A 396 -4.86 -23.49 -21.63
N LEU A 397 -5.74 -24.01 -20.77
CA LEU A 397 -5.48 -25.17 -19.95
C LEU A 397 -5.91 -26.45 -20.72
N ASP A 398 -5.00 -27.44 -20.82
CA ASP A 398 -5.10 -28.56 -21.75
C ASP A 398 -6.37 -29.43 -21.63
N GLU A 399 -6.96 -29.53 -20.43
CA GLU A 399 -8.11 -30.45 -20.21
C GLU A 399 -9.46 -29.87 -20.64
N ASP A 400 -9.67 -28.57 -20.47
CA ASP A 400 -10.96 -27.93 -20.72
C ASP A 400 -11.06 -27.31 -22.12
N TYR A 401 -9.95 -26.88 -22.70
CA TYR A 401 -9.90 -26.44 -24.10
C TYR A 401 -10.34 -27.51 -25.09
N LYS A 402 -9.91 -28.78 -24.89
CA LYS A 402 -10.34 -29.92 -25.71
C LYS A 402 -11.85 -30.16 -25.61
N LYS A 403 -12.45 -30.00 -24.42
CA LYS A 403 -13.89 -30.13 -24.21
C LYS A 403 -14.70 -29.00 -24.84
N ALA A 404 -14.20 -27.77 -24.80
CA ALA A 404 -14.85 -26.61 -25.40
C ALA A 404 -14.80 -26.66 -26.94
N LYS A 405 -13.66 -27.04 -27.51
CA LYS A 405 -13.47 -27.16 -28.96
C LYS A 405 -14.31 -28.29 -29.55
N SER A 406 -14.48 -29.41 -28.84
CA SER A 406 -15.35 -30.54 -29.24
C SER A 406 -16.85 -30.14 -29.25
N LYS A 407 -17.28 -29.24 -28.33
CA LYS A 407 -18.66 -28.70 -28.30
C LYS A 407 -18.95 -27.71 -29.42
N LYS A 408 -17.96 -26.94 -29.88
CA LYS A 408 -18.10 -26.00 -31.01
C LYS A 408 -18.08 -26.69 -32.36
N SER A 409 -17.42 -27.85 -32.49
CA SER A 409 -17.41 -28.64 -33.74
C SER A 409 -18.64 -29.54 -33.90
N SER A 410 -19.50 -29.64 -32.88
CA SER A 410 -20.73 -30.42 -32.87
C SER A 410 -22.01 -29.56 -33.00
N LYS A 411 -21.87 -28.27 -33.23
CA LYS A 411 -22.93 -27.32 -33.64
C LYS A 411 -22.66 -26.81 -35.04
#